data_4f8cee36f67e845eaed613176f9ee874
#
_entry.id   4f8cee36f67e845eaed613176f9ee874
#
_cell.length_a   1.000
_cell.length_b   1.000
_cell.length_c   1.000
_cell.angle_alpha   90.00
_cell.angle_beta   90.00
_cell.angle_gamma   90.00
#
_symmetry.space_group_name_H-M   'P 1'
#
loop_
_entity.id
_entity.type
_entity.pdbx_description
1 polymer ?
#
loop_
_entity_poly.entity_id
_entity_poly.type
_entity_poly.pdbx_seq_one_letter_code
_entity_poly.pdbx_strand_id
1 'polypeptide(L)'
;MATDPRMASFDAVMFGVEGDPLLRSVITVIALLDQEPDRAVVRERAERMTRMYPKLRQRAVGNPISIAPPRWETDPNFDFDYHIRWRRLPQAMSSMAGVLDYAERMNEQDFDRSRPLWECAVLTDLDDGRAAVLMKIHHSITDGMGGMAMSAVLFDLTRVPADLGPMPSAPIARPANMLGRIRQGIEYEARQVLGELSTATDYAVSAVKTAVSDPLGSTLAAAEFTASAVKMLAPQGAPLSPLMTGRSLSVKFTIVEVPLPDLKAAARATTSSLNVAFMAAVVGGLREYHRQAGCELESIRVNMPISVRTEDDDAGGNRWVPARFVIPTDADDAAERIRDLLPVLREAQQDPALSMSDIVYRLLTVLPRPVTTALAGSLMKGVDVAATNVPGPPVEVYMAGAKVTMLVPFAPKAGAAVNIGLMSYAGRVFLGINCDPAAVDDPDALTDCVRAAMAEVVALGKPPKPRKATRRPAKHR
;
A
#
# COMPACT_ATOMS: atom_id res chain seq x y z
N MET A 1 4.60 28.59 9.70
CA MET A 1 5.69 28.51 8.70
C MET A 1 5.12 27.97 7.42
N ALA A 2 5.43 28.51 6.23
CA ALA A 2 5.00 27.90 4.98
C ALA A 2 5.76 26.57 4.84
N THR A 3 5.03 25.45 4.74
CA THR A 3 5.62 24.14 4.50
C THR A 3 6.36 24.15 3.15
N ASP A 4 7.53 23.52 3.09
CA ASP A 4 8.28 23.38 1.83
C ASP A 4 7.37 22.68 0.81
N PRO A 5 7.11 23.29 -0.35
CA PRO A 5 6.23 22.71 -1.35
C PRO A 5 6.88 21.55 -2.12
N ARG A 6 8.11 21.14 -1.81
CA ARG A 6 8.76 19.99 -2.47
C ARG A 6 8.20 18.66 -1.95
N MET A 7 8.26 17.66 -2.80
CA MET A 7 7.98 16.30 -2.38
C MET A 7 8.98 15.87 -1.30
N ALA A 8 8.50 15.13 -0.29
CA ALA A 8 9.36 14.40 0.62
C ALA A 8 10.27 13.43 -0.17
N SER A 9 11.46 13.14 0.34
CA SER A 9 12.45 12.32 -0.38
C SER A 9 11.89 10.96 -0.79
N PHE A 10 11.14 10.29 0.07
CA PHE A 10 10.47 9.04 -0.22
C PHE A 10 9.45 9.16 -1.37
N ASP A 11 8.56 10.16 -1.30
CA ASP A 11 7.55 10.43 -2.34
C ASP A 11 8.21 10.76 -3.69
N ALA A 12 9.32 11.52 -3.65
CA ALA A 12 10.07 11.91 -4.84
C ALA A 12 10.75 10.70 -5.51
N VAL A 13 11.31 9.77 -4.72
CA VAL A 13 11.85 8.52 -5.23
C VAL A 13 10.74 7.68 -5.86
N MET A 14 9.62 7.47 -5.17
CA MET A 14 8.48 6.72 -5.70
C MET A 14 7.95 7.31 -7.01
N PHE A 15 7.80 8.63 -7.07
CA PHE A 15 7.38 9.32 -8.30
C PHE A 15 8.44 9.23 -9.42
N GLY A 16 9.72 9.27 -9.05
CA GLY A 16 10.85 9.27 -10.00
C GLY A 16 11.12 7.91 -10.64
N VAL A 17 10.96 6.81 -9.88
CA VAL A 17 11.23 5.44 -10.37
C VAL A 17 10.22 4.94 -11.39
N GLU A 18 9.08 5.59 -11.53
CA GLU A 18 8.07 5.28 -12.56
C GLU A 18 8.51 5.60 -13.99
N GLY A 19 9.76 6.03 -14.19
CA GLY A 19 10.44 5.91 -15.48
C GLY A 19 10.50 4.47 -16.00
N ASP A 20 10.41 3.48 -15.11
CA ASP A 20 10.09 2.10 -15.41
C ASP A 20 8.59 1.85 -15.08
N PRO A 21 7.72 1.63 -16.09
CA PRO A 21 6.28 1.47 -15.85
C PRO A 21 5.89 0.29 -14.94
N LEU A 22 6.76 -0.72 -14.80
CA LEU A 22 6.52 -1.84 -13.86
C LEU A 22 6.57 -1.40 -12.39
N LEU A 23 7.18 -0.23 -12.10
CA LEU A 23 7.31 0.31 -10.75
C LEU A 23 6.21 1.33 -10.39
N ARG A 24 5.15 1.44 -11.18
CA ARG A 24 4.02 2.34 -10.92
C ARG A 24 3.44 2.13 -9.52
N SER A 25 3.22 3.24 -8.84
CA SER A 25 2.77 3.28 -7.44
C SER A 25 1.30 3.74 -7.35
N VAL A 26 0.43 3.04 -8.05
CA VAL A 26 -1.02 3.32 -8.14
C VAL A 26 -1.79 2.50 -7.11
N ILE A 27 -2.48 3.18 -6.20
CA ILE A 27 -3.44 2.57 -5.27
C ILE A 27 -4.82 2.64 -5.91
N THR A 28 -5.57 1.54 -5.90
CA THR A 28 -6.99 1.51 -6.25
C THR A 28 -7.79 1.03 -5.05
N VAL A 29 -8.88 1.72 -4.73
CA VAL A 29 -9.83 1.32 -3.67
C VAL A 29 -11.21 1.22 -4.29
N ILE A 30 -11.92 0.12 -3.99
CA ILE A 30 -13.30 -0.08 -4.41
C ILE A 30 -14.20 -0.04 -3.16
N ALA A 31 -15.16 0.90 -3.15
CA ALA A 31 -16.25 0.91 -2.21
C ALA A 31 -17.52 0.46 -2.92
N LEU A 32 -18.13 -0.65 -2.47
CA LEU A 32 -19.43 -1.09 -2.97
C LEU A 32 -20.53 -0.47 -2.10
N LEU A 33 -21.54 0.08 -2.73
CA LEU A 33 -22.67 0.77 -2.11
C LEU A 33 -23.96 -0.02 -2.29
N ASP A 34 -24.85 0.02 -1.30
CA ASP A 34 -26.14 -0.68 -1.35
C ASP A 34 -27.15 -0.05 -2.34
N GLN A 35 -26.89 1.20 -2.74
CA GLN A 35 -27.67 1.96 -3.72
C GLN A 35 -26.83 3.04 -4.40
N GLU A 36 -27.38 3.72 -5.41
CA GLU A 36 -26.73 4.88 -6.03
C GLU A 36 -26.65 6.04 -5.00
N PRO A 37 -25.46 6.64 -4.80
CA PRO A 37 -25.28 7.76 -3.89
C PRO A 37 -25.83 9.06 -4.51
N ASP A 38 -26.27 9.99 -3.65
CA ASP A 38 -26.70 11.32 -4.11
C ASP A 38 -25.55 12.08 -4.76
N ARG A 39 -25.73 12.42 -6.04
CA ARG A 39 -24.68 13.03 -6.86
C ARG A 39 -24.27 14.42 -6.37
N ALA A 40 -25.22 15.21 -5.87
CA ALA A 40 -24.94 16.55 -5.37
C ALA A 40 -24.14 16.50 -4.07
N VAL A 41 -24.48 15.57 -3.18
CA VAL A 41 -23.77 15.33 -1.91
C VAL A 41 -22.38 14.77 -2.17
N VAL A 42 -22.22 13.79 -3.09
CA VAL A 42 -20.86 13.30 -3.48
C VAL A 42 -20.00 14.46 -3.96
N ARG A 43 -20.55 15.33 -4.82
CA ARG A 43 -19.81 16.49 -5.34
C ARG A 43 -19.42 17.46 -4.23
N GLU A 44 -20.34 17.78 -3.32
CA GLU A 44 -20.07 18.67 -2.18
C GLU A 44 -18.98 18.10 -1.26
N ARG A 45 -19.08 16.82 -0.89
CA ARG A 45 -18.12 16.15 -0.02
C ARG A 45 -16.71 16.07 -0.65
N ALA A 46 -16.65 15.71 -1.92
CA ALA A 46 -15.40 15.60 -2.65
C ALA A 46 -14.77 17.00 -2.88
N GLU A 47 -15.58 18.03 -3.18
CA GLU A 47 -15.11 19.41 -3.25
C GLU A 47 -14.49 19.85 -1.91
N ARG A 48 -15.16 19.57 -0.79
CA ARG A 48 -14.65 19.83 0.56
C ARG A 48 -13.35 19.10 0.82
N MET A 49 -13.27 17.81 0.52
CA MET A 49 -12.07 16.98 0.68
C MET A 49 -10.88 17.59 -0.09
N THR A 50 -11.08 17.98 -1.35
CA THR A 50 -9.99 18.58 -2.14
C THR A 50 -9.54 19.94 -1.64
N ARG A 51 -10.39 20.68 -0.91
CA ARG A 51 -10.02 21.95 -0.27
C ARG A 51 -9.30 21.76 1.06
N MET A 52 -9.68 20.74 1.82
CA MET A 52 -9.04 20.38 3.09
C MET A 52 -7.67 19.76 2.89
N TYR A 53 -7.49 19.00 1.81
CA TYR A 53 -6.23 18.31 1.48
C TYR A 53 -5.62 18.86 0.18
N PRO A 54 -4.78 19.91 0.26
CA PRO A 54 -4.30 20.64 -0.91
C PRO A 54 -3.61 19.78 -1.99
N LYS A 55 -2.94 18.68 -1.61
CA LYS A 55 -2.31 17.75 -2.57
C LYS A 55 -3.29 17.22 -3.63
N LEU A 56 -4.60 17.13 -3.30
CA LEU A 56 -5.63 16.73 -4.24
C LEU A 56 -5.95 17.79 -5.31
N ARG A 57 -5.43 19.01 -5.16
CA ARG A 57 -5.49 20.09 -6.17
C ARG A 57 -4.12 20.50 -6.68
N GLN A 58 -3.09 19.75 -6.32
CA GLN A 58 -1.72 20.03 -6.70
C GLN A 58 -1.22 18.99 -7.70
N ARG A 59 -0.44 19.46 -8.67
CA ARG A 59 0.30 18.62 -9.60
C ARG A 59 1.77 18.55 -9.20
N ALA A 60 2.41 17.47 -9.57
CA ALA A 60 3.84 17.26 -9.35
C ALA A 60 4.63 17.93 -10.48
N VAL A 61 5.35 19.00 -10.17
CA VAL A 61 6.13 19.74 -11.18
C VAL A 61 7.62 19.53 -10.95
N GLY A 62 8.27 18.83 -11.89
CA GLY A 62 9.72 18.63 -11.86
C GLY A 62 10.49 19.86 -12.35
N ASN A 63 11.78 19.90 -12.05
CA ASN A 63 12.70 20.86 -12.63
C ASN A 63 13.46 20.16 -13.79
N PRO A 64 13.44 20.71 -15.03
CA PRO A 64 14.05 20.05 -16.20
C PRO A 64 15.58 19.97 -16.14
N ILE A 65 16.23 20.84 -15.37
CA ILE A 65 17.70 20.99 -15.31
C ILE A 65 18.29 20.76 -13.93
N SER A 66 17.50 20.29 -12.97
CA SER A 66 17.91 20.09 -11.57
C SER A 66 17.50 18.69 -11.10
N ILE A 67 18.34 18.08 -10.25
CA ILE A 67 18.03 16.84 -9.54
C ILE A 67 17.09 17.06 -8.34
N ALA A 68 16.74 18.32 -8.03
CA ALA A 68 15.83 18.65 -6.93
C ALA A 68 14.50 17.86 -7.05
N PRO A 69 13.94 17.41 -5.91
CA PRO A 69 12.65 16.75 -5.89
C PRO A 69 11.57 17.59 -6.56
N PRO A 70 10.57 16.95 -7.21
CA PRO A 70 9.41 17.63 -7.75
C PRO A 70 8.72 18.49 -6.67
N ARG A 71 8.01 19.52 -7.11
CA ARG A 71 7.24 20.41 -6.24
C ARG A 71 5.75 20.16 -6.41
N TRP A 72 5.04 20.27 -5.33
CA TRP A 72 3.58 20.34 -5.35
C TRP A 72 3.17 21.79 -5.70
N GLU A 73 2.55 21.96 -6.86
CA GLU A 73 2.01 23.25 -7.29
C GLU A 73 0.49 23.13 -7.48
N THR A 74 -0.27 24.06 -6.89
CA THR A 74 -1.72 24.11 -7.11
C THR A 74 -2.00 24.27 -8.61
N ASP A 75 -2.81 23.37 -9.14
CA ASP A 75 -3.22 23.42 -10.55
C ASP A 75 -4.14 24.61 -10.77
N PRO A 76 -3.74 25.59 -11.64
CA PRO A 76 -4.58 26.75 -11.94
C PRO A 76 -5.84 26.37 -12.76
N ASN A 77 -5.81 25.22 -13.42
CA ASN A 77 -6.88 24.70 -14.27
C ASN A 77 -7.54 23.46 -13.69
N PHE A 78 -7.59 23.37 -12.34
CA PHE A 78 -8.21 22.22 -11.67
C PHE A 78 -9.64 22.01 -12.17
N ASP A 79 -9.87 20.87 -12.81
CA ASP A 79 -11.16 20.46 -13.36
C ASP A 79 -11.73 19.31 -12.53
N PHE A 80 -12.74 19.63 -11.73
CA PHE A 80 -13.39 18.68 -10.85
C PHE A 80 -14.05 17.51 -11.59
N ASP A 81 -14.67 17.81 -12.75
CA ASP A 81 -15.40 16.81 -13.54
C ASP A 81 -14.45 15.88 -14.32
N TYR A 82 -13.18 16.30 -14.51
CA TYR A 82 -12.12 15.41 -14.97
C TYR A 82 -11.81 14.34 -13.92
N HIS A 83 -11.77 14.74 -12.66
CA HIS A 83 -11.36 13.86 -11.56
C HIS A 83 -12.46 12.94 -11.06
N ILE A 84 -13.74 13.32 -11.15
CA ILE A 84 -14.86 12.49 -10.71
C ILE A 84 -15.82 12.23 -11.85
N ARG A 85 -15.85 10.99 -12.30
CA ARG A 85 -16.62 10.57 -13.48
C ARG A 85 -17.73 9.61 -13.09
N TRP A 86 -18.95 9.92 -13.52
CA TRP A 86 -20.08 9.03 -13.40
C TRP A 86 -20.20 8.15 -14.63
N ARG A 87 -20.33 6.84 -14.42
CA ARG A 87 -20.38 5.83 -15.47
C ARG A 87 -21.50 4.84 -15.21
N ARG A 88 -22.44 4.78 -16.12
CA ARG A 88 -23.44 3.73 -16.16
C ARG A 88 -22.81 2.51 -16.81
N LEU A 89 -22.82 1.37 -16.11
CA LEU A 89 -22.30 0.14 -16.68
C LEU A 89 -23.35 -0.53 -17.59
N PRO A 90 -22.93 -1.10 -18.73
CA PRO A 90 -23.82 -1.98 -19.52
C PRO A 90 -24.30 -3.16 -18.69
N GLN A 91 -25.50 -3.67 -18.98
CA GLN A 91 -26.08 -4.83 -18.28
C GLN A 91 -25.14 -6.05 -18.22
N ALA A 92 -24.36 -6.30 -19.26
CA ALA A 92 -23.38 -7.40 -19.28
C ALA A 92 -22.21 -7.21 -18.30
N MET A 93 -22.02 -6.00 -17.75
CA MET A 93 -20.95 -5.64 -16.81
C MET A 93 -21.50 -5.20 -15.45
N SER A 94 -22.78 -5.41 -15.16
CA SER A 94 -23.43 -4.94 -13.92
C SER A 94 -23.04 -5.73 -12.67
N SER A 95 -22.35 -6.86 -12.84
CA SER A 95 -21.86 -7.70 -11.73
C SER A 95 -20.55 -7.18 -11.11
N MET A 96 -20.14 -7.75 -9.96
CA MET A 96 -18.84 -7.48 -9.36
C MET A 96 -17.66 -7.76 -10.31
N ALA A 97 -17.77 -8.76 -11.17
CA ALA A 97 -16.74 -9.05 -12.18
C ALA A 97 -16.56 -7.88 -13.16
N GLY A 98 -17.66 -7.24 -13.58
CA GLY A 98 -17.59 -6.04 -14.42
C GLY A 98 -17.03 -4.82 -13.70
N VAL A 99 -17.30 -4.67 -12.39
CA VAL A 99 -16.68 -3.63 -11.55
C VAL A 99 -15.17 -3.84 -11.48
N LEU A 100 -14.72 -5.08 -11.28
CA LEU A 100 -13.28 -5.42 -11.24
C LEU A 100 -12.62 -5.18 -12.61
N ASP A 101 -13.22 -5.60 -13.72
CA ASP A 101 -12.71 -5.36 -15.08
C ASP A 101 -12.56 -3.85 -15.35
N TYR A 102 -13.55 -3.05 -14.93
CA TYR A 102 -13.44 -1.58 -15.06
C TYR A 102 -12.30 -1.01 -14.19
N ALA A 103 -12.15 -1.51 -12.96
CA ALA A 103 -11.10 -1.08 -12.04
C ALA A 103 -9.70 -1.46 -12.54
N GLU A 104 -9.53 -2.65 -13.11
CA GLU A 104 -8.29 -3.13 -13.75
C GLU A 104 -7.87 -2.18 -14.88
N ARG A 105 -8.78 -1.92 -15.82
CA ARG A 105 -8.52 -0.99 -16.95
C ARG A 105 -8.22 0.43 -16.48
N MET A 106 -8.90 0.90 -15.42
CA MET A 106 -8.63 2.21 -14.83
C MET A 106 -7.24 2.23 -14.15
N ASN A 107 -6.84 1.15 -13.47
CA ASN A 107 -5.53 1.03 -12.82
C ASN A 107 -4.37 0.99 -13.83
N GLU A 108 -4.53 0.29 -14.95
CA GLU A 108 -3.51 0.14 -15.99
C GLU A 108 -3.20 1.45 -16.72
N GLN A 109 -4.16 2.38 -16.80
CA GLN A 109 -3.94 3.68 -17.41
C GLN A 109 -2.99 4.52 -16.57
N ASP A 110 -2.06 5.22 -17.21
CA ASP A 110 -1.20 6.19 -16.53
C ASP A 110 -1.99 7.44 -16.13
N PHE A 111 -1.47 8.19 -15.15
CA PHE A 111 -2.01 9.50 -14.81
C PHE A 111 -1.57 10.56 -15.83
N ASP A 112 -2.44 11.50 -16.14
CA ASP A 112 -2.03 12.76 -16.75
C ASP A 112 -1.20 13.57 -15.74
N ARG A 113 0.13 13.55 -15.91
CA ARG A 113 1.07 14.22 -15.02
C ARG A 113 1.00 15.74 -15.03
N SER A 114 0.22 16.33 -15.96
CA SER A 114 -0.08 17.75 -15.95
C SER A 114 -1.19 18.14 -14.98
N ARG A 115 -1.84 17.16 -14.33
CA ARG A 115 -2.95 17.29 -13.40
C ARG A 115 -2.62 16.67 -12.03
N PRO A 116 -3.47 16.88 -11.00
CA PRO A 116 -3.39 16.12 -9.75
C PRO A 116 -3.52 14.62 -9.99
N LEU A 117 -2.72 13.82 -9.28
CA LEU A 117 -2.52 12.39 -9.57
C LEU A 117 -3.57 11.50 -8.88
N TRP A 118 -4.85 11.76 -9.13
CA TRP A 118 -5.96 10.94 -8.66
C TRP A 118 -7.15 11.01 -9.63
N GLU A 119 -7.93 9.96 -9.64
CA GLU A 119 -9.18 9.84 -10.41
C GLU A 119 -10.21 9.04 -9.59
N CYS A 120 -11.47 9.38 -9.75
CA CYS A 120 -12.60 8.68 -9.14
C CYS A 120 -13.64 8.33 -10.21
N ALA A 121 -14.16 7.12 -10.17
CA ALA A 121 -15.29 6.70 -10.97
C ALA A 121 -16.42 6.23 -10.07
N VAL A 122 -17.62 6.78 -10.27
CA VAL A 122 -18.86 6.29 -9.66
C VAL A 122 -19.58 5.46 -10.70
N LEU A 123 -19.64 4.14 -10.48
CA LEU A 123 -20.30 3.18 -11.36
C LEU A 123 -21.72 2.95 -10.88
N THR A 124 -22.69 3.10 -11.76
CA THR A 124 -24.13 2.93 -11.48
C THR A 124 -24.73 1.83 -12.34
N ASP A 125 -25.98 1.49 -12.07
CA ASP A 125 -26.73 0.41 -12.71
C ASP A 125 -26.07 -0.98 -12.51
N LEU A 126 -25.52 -1.19 -11.31
CA LEU A 126 -25.09 -2.53 -10.92
C LEU A 126 -26.30 -3.41 -10.56
N ASP A 127 -26.07 -4.72 -10.53
CA ASP A 127 -27.06 -5.69 -10.11
C ASP A 127 -27.67 -5.31 -8.75
N ASP A 128 -28.96 -5.53 -8.59
CA ASP A 128 -29.75 -5.19 -7.40
C ASP A 128 -29.79 -3.70 -7.06
N GLY A 129 -29.58 -2.81 -8.04
CA GLY A 129 -29.60 -1.35 -7.85
C GLY A 129 -28.41 -0.79 -7.05
N ARG A 130 -27.36 -1.58 -6.88
CA ARG A 130 -26.12 -1.17 -6.22
C ARG A 130 -25.32 -0.19 -7.07
N ALA A 131 -24.32 0.42 -6.43
CA ALA A 131 -23.33 1.25 -7.10
C ALA A 131 -21.92 0.93 -6.55
N ALA A 132 -20.88 1.32 -7.28
CA ALA A 132 -19.51 1.23 -6.80
C ALA A 132 -18.78 2.55 -6.99
N VAL A 133 -17.94 2.90 -6.02
CA VAL A 133 -17.04 4.05 -6.11
C VAL A 133 -15.61 3.52 -6.18
N LEU A 134 -14.93 3.85 -7.27
CA LEU A 134 -13.53 3.49 -7.52
C LEU A 134 -12.68 4.73 -7.32
N MET A 135 -11.72 4.65 -6.41
CA MET A 135 -10.71 5.69 -6.21
C MET A 135 -9.37 5.17 -6.70
N LYS A 136 -8.77 5.86 -7.65
CA LYS A 136 -7.41 5.64 -8.13
C LYS A 136 -6.55 6.82 -7.70
N ILE A 137 -5.48 6.58 -6.94
CA ILE A 137 -4.62 7.63 -6.40
C ILE A 137 -3.15 7.21 -6.47
N HIS A 138 -2.29 8.16 -6.81
CA HIS A 138 -0.84 7.92 -6.80
C HIS A 138 -0.30 7.93 -5.36
N HIS A 139 0.53 6.97 -5.05
CA HIS A 139 1.03 6.76 -3.67
C HIS A 139 1.84 7.94 -3.12
N SER A 140 2.43 8.81 -3.97
CA SER A 140 3.09 10.04 -3.52
C SER A 140 2.16 11.09 -2.91
N ILE A 141 0.84 11.00 -3.14
CA ILE A 141 -0.13 11.89 -2.49
C ILE A 141 -0.33 11.46 -1.04
N THR A 142 -0.46 10.16 -0.80
CA THR A 142 -0.79 9.60 0.52
C THR A 142 -0.49 8.11 0.59
N ASP A 143 -0.26 7.60 1.79
CA ASP A 143 -0.30 6.17 2.11
C ASP A 143 -1.72 5.70 2.46
N GLY A 144 -1.87 4.41 2.78
CA GLY A 144 -3.16 3.82 3.12
C GLY A 144 -3.82 4.49 4.33
N MET A 145 -3.05 4.83 5.37
CA MET A 145 -3.56 5.48 6.58
C MET A 145 -3.99 6.92 6.30
N GLY A 146 -3.17 7.69 5.59
CA GLY A 146 -3.49 9.04 5.19
C GLY A 146 -4.67 9.08 4.22
N GLY A 147 -4.77 8.13 3.29
CA GLY A 147 -5.90 7.96 2.39
C GLY A 147 -7.21 7.72 3.13
N MET A 148 -7.18 6.86 4.15
CA MET A 148 -8.34 6.64 5.03
C MET A 148 -8.73 7.90 5.81
N ALA A 149 -7.77 8.63 6.37
CA ALA A 149 -8.03 9.89 7.05
C ALA A 149 -8.66 10.94 6.12
N MET A 150 -8.14 11.06 4.88
CA MET A 150 -8.72 11.95 3.87
C MET A 150 -10.13 11.54 3.46
N SER A 151 -10.37 10.24 3.29
CA SER A 151 -11.68 9.72 2.87
C SER A 151 -12.77 9.86 3.94
N ALA A 152 -12.39 10.07 5.21
CA ALA A 152 -13.36 10.28 6.30
C ALA A 152 -14.33 11.45 6.03
N VAL A 153 -13.91 12.46 5.25
CA VAL A 153 -14.79 13.57 4.82
C VAL A 153 -15.92 13.11 3.90
N LEU A 154 -15.73 11.99 3.20
CA LEU A 154 -16.72 11.42 2.28
C LEU A 154 -17.78 10.59 2.99
N PHE A 155 -17.53 10.20 4.25
CA PHE A 155 -18.35 9.26 4.98
C PHE A 155 -19.19 9.92 6.07
N ASP A 156 -20.41 9.44 6.22
CA ASP A 156 -21.32 9.74 7.30
C ASP A 156 -21.55 8.48 8.16
N LEU A 157 -21.96 8.66 9.42
CA LEU A 157 -22.30 7.54 10.32
C LEU A 157 -23.76 7.08 10.16
N THR A 158 -24.55 7.84 9.42
CA THR A 158 -25.96 7.55 9.15
C THR A 158 -26.26 7.75 7.67
N ARG A 159 -27.41 7.24 7.23
CA ARG A 159 -27.87 7.41 5.85
C ARG A 159 -28.18 8.87 5.51
N VAL A 160 -28.54 9.68 6.50
CA VAL A 160 -28.78 11.12 6.30
C VAL A 160 -27.43 11.83 6.37
N PRO A 161 -27.00 12.51 5.29
CA PRO A 161 -25.73 13.23 5.29
C PRO A 161 -25.71 14.33 6.36
N ALA A 162 -24.62 14.40 7.13
CA ALA A 162 -24.45 15.43 8.13
C ALA A 162 -24.14 16.80 7.48
N ASP A 163 -24.61 17.88 8.09
CA ASP A 163 -24.17 19.22 7.72
C ASP A 163 -22.74 19.45 8.26
N LEU A 164 -21.78 19.63 7.35
CA LEU A 164 -20.38 19.91 7.69
C LEU A 164 -20.07 21.43 7.79
N GLY A 165 -21.11 22.26 7.75
CA GLY A 165 -20.96 23.72 7.82
C GLY A 165 -20.35 24.33 6.54
N PRO A 166 -19.84 25.56 6.61
CA PRO A 166 -19.40 26.30 5.43
C PRO A 166 -18.25 25.61 4.70
N MET A 167 -18.26 25.72 3.37
CA MET A 167 -17.22 25.16 2.51
C MET A 167 -15.87 25.83 2.79
N PRO A 168 -14.78 25.06 3.03
CA PRO A 168 -13.44 25.64 3.18
C PRO A 168 -13.00 26.44 1.95
N SER A 169 -12.15 27.45 2.13
CA SER A 169 -11.60 28.23 1.02
C SER A 169 -10.78 27.37 0.08
N ALA A 170 -10.94 27.57 -1.23
CA ALA A 170 -10.14 26.85 -2.21
C ALA A 170 -8.67 27.30 -2.16
N PRO A 171 -7.70 26.39 -2.33
CA PRO A 171 -6.30 26.76 -2.45
C PRO A 171 -6.07 27.71 -3.63
N ILE A 172 -5.31 28.78 -3.41
CA ILE A 172 -5.00 29.78 -4.45
C ILE A 172 -3.80 29.28 -5.26
N ALA A 173 -3.96 29.18 -6.59
CA ALA A 173 -2.89 28.83 -7.48
C ALA A 173 -1.86 29.97 -7.58
N ARG A 174 -0.60 29.68 -7.29
CA ARG A 174 0.53 30.60 -7.47
C ARG A 174 1.64 29.86 -8.24
N PRO A 175 1.46 29.60 -9.54
CA PRO A 175 2.44 28.85 -10.31
C PRO A 175 3.75 29.65 -10.40
N ALA A 176 4.87 28.98 -10.09
CA ALA A 176 6.17 29.56 -10.34
C ALA A 176 6.44 29.61 -11.83
N ASN A 177 7.00 30.72 -12.32
CA ASN A 177 7.49 30.78 -13.69
C ASN A 177 8.74 29.92 -13.87
N MET A 178 9.12 29.63 -15.13
CA MET A 178 10.25 28.74 -15.44
C MET A 178 11.56 29.20 -14.80
N LEU A 179 11.86 30.52 -14.85
CA LEU A 179 13.07 31.09 -14.24
C LEU A 179 13.05 30.93 -12.70
N GLY A 180 11.89 31.14 -12.08
CA GLY A 180 11.73 30.91 -10.63
C GLY A 180 11.97 29.44 -10.22
N ARG A 181 11.52 28.48 -11.05
CA ARG A 181 11.77 27.04 -10.80
C ARG A 181 13.25 26.70 -10.91
N ILE A 182 13.92 27.20 -11.96
CA ILE A 182 15.37 27.00 -12.16
C ILE A 182 16.16 27.56 -10.97
N ARG A 183 15.91 28.83 -10.60
CA ARG A 183 16.54 29.46 -9.46
C ARG A 183 16.35 28.66 -8.16
N GLN A 184 15.14 28.25 -7.87
CA GLN A 184 14.83 27.45 -6.69
C GLN A 184 15.46 26.06 -6.72
N GLY A 185 15.66 25.45 -7.89
CA GLY A 185 16.42 24.21 -8.06
C GLY A 185 17.89 24.41 -7.69
N ILE A 186 18.53 25.44 -8.24
CA ILE A 186 19.94 25.79 -7.94
C ILE A 186 20.13 26.13 -6.45
N GLU A 187 19.22 26.92 -5.87
CA GLU A 187 19.25 27.23 -4.43
C GLU A 187 19.11 25.99 -3.55
N TYR A 188 18.30 25.00 -3.98
CA TYR A 188 18.17 23.73 -3.28
C TYR A 188 19.46 22.93 -3.34
N GLU A 189 20.04 22.76 -4.52
CA GLU A 189 21.29 22.02 -4.71
C GLU A 189 22.43 22.64 -3.91
N ALA A 190 22.54 23.97 -3.93
CA ALA A 190 23.54 24.70 -3.14
C ALA A 190 23.34 24.46 -1.64
N ARG A 191 22.09 24.52 -1.13
CA ARG A 191 21.79 24.26 0.27
C ARG A 191 22.01 22.79 0.65
N GLN A 192 21.71 21.86 -0.25
CA GLN A 192 21.92 20.43 -0.03
C GLN A 192 23.42 20.14 0.12
N VAL A 193 24.24 20.62 -0.81
CA VAL A 193 25.70 20.48 -0.75
C VAL A 193 26.28 21.09 0.54
N LEU A 194 25.83 22.30 0.91
CA LEU A 194 26.25 22.95 2.15
C LEU A 194 25.73 22.21 3.40
N GLY A 195 24.48 21.75 3.36
CA GLY A 195 23.86 20.98 4.45
C GLY A 195 24.49 19.60 4.64
N GLU A 196 24.83 18.90 3.56
CA GLU A 196 25.55 17.63 3.64
C GLU A 196 26.96 17.79 4.14
N LEU A 197 27.67 18.87 3.77
CA LEU A 197 28.98 19.19 4.33
C LEU A 197 28.88 19.47 5.84
N SER A 198 27.86 20.22 6.30
CA SER A 198 27.66 20.47 7.73
C SER A 198 27.26 19.20 8.47
N THR A 199 26.33 18.42 7.91
CA THR A 199 25.86 17.15 8.50
C THR A 199 26.98 16.13 8.55
N ALA A 200 27.79 16.00 7.50
CA ALA A 200 28.97 15.13 7.50
C ALA A 200 29.99 15.56 8.55
N THR A 201 30.16 16.88 8.74
CA THR A 201 31.04 17.43 9.79
C THR A 201 30.50 17.14 11.18
N ASP A 202 29.17 17.33 11.40
CA ASP A 202 28.51 17.04 12.67
C ASP A 202 28.51 15.53 12.98
N TYR A 203 28.27 14.67 11.97
CA TYR A 203 28.42 13.22 12.10
C TYR A 203 29.86 12.83 12.42
N ALA A 204 30.85 13.40 11.73
CA ALA A 204 32.26 13.14 12.01
C ALA A 204 32.66 13.58 13.42
N VAL A 205 32.22 14.75 13.86
CA VAL A 205 32.45 15.24 15.24
C VAL A 205 31.71 14.38 16.28
N SER A 206 30.47 13.97 15.99
CA SER A 206 29.71 13.08 16.87
C SER A 206 30.34 11.68 16.92
N ALA A 207 30.71 11.12 15.77
CA ALA A 207 31.40 9.83 15.68
C ALA A 207 32.73 9.83 16.41
N VAL A 208 33.52 10.92 16.30
CA VAL A 208 34.76 11.07 17.06
C VAL A 208 34.48 11.15 18.57
N LYS A 209 33.47 11.92 19.00
CA LYS A 209 33.07 11.97 20.42
C LYS A 209 32.65 10.60 20.95
N THR A 210 31.83 9.88 20.20
CA THR A 210 31.34 8.55 20.57
C THR A 210 32.48 7.52 20.54
N ALA A 211 33.36 7.58 19.55
CA ALA A 211 34.53 6.70 19.44
C ALA A 211 35.55 6.93 20.58
N VAL A 212 35.61 8.15 21.12
CA VAL A 212 36.46 8.47 22.28
C VAL A 212 35.81 8.00 23.58
N SER A 213 34.47 8.05 23.70
CA SER A 213 33.75 7.65 24.92
C SER A 213 33.44 6.14 24.96
N ASP A 214 33.18 5.51 23.81
CA ASP A 214 32.93 4.06 23.67
C ASP A 214 33.50 3.56 22.33
N PRO A 215 34.79 3.19 22.28
CA PRO A 215 35.45 2.76 21.04
C PRO A 215 34.91 1.44 20.46
N LEU A 216 34.44 0.53 21.31
CA LEU A 216 33.91 -0.79 20.88
C LEU A 216 32.46 -0.68 20.41
N GLY A 217 31.62 0.05 21.16
CA GLY A 217 30.21 0.26 20.79
C GLY A 217 30.07 1.06 19.49
N SER A 218 30.93 2.09 19.29
CA SER A 218 30.92 2.89 18.07
C SER A 218 31.33 2.13 16.80
N THR A 219 32.29 1.20 16.90
CA THR A 219 32.69 0.35 15.77
C THR A 219 31.64 -0.69 15.43
N LEU A 220 30.97 -1.27 16.45
CA LEU A 220 29.85 -2.19 16.25
C LEU A 220 28.65 -1.48 15.62
N ALA A 221 28.25 -0.33 16.14
CA ALA A 221 27.15 0.48 15.59
C ALA A 221 27.41 0.92 14.14
N ALA A 222 28.64 1.33 13.79
CA ALA A 222 29.02 1.68 12.42
C ALA A 222 29.00 0.45 11.48
N ALA A 223 29.40 -0.72 11.98
CA ALA A 223 29.36 -1.96 11.21
C ALA A 223 27.90 -2.42 10.97
N GLU A 224 27.05 -2.35 11.98
CA GLU A 224 25.62 -2.66 11.87
C GLU A 224 24.92 -1.68 10.92
N PHE A 225 25.24 -0.38 11.01
CA PHE A 225 24.75 0.64 10.08
C PHE A 225 25.12 0.29 8.63
N THR A 226 26.39 0.01 8.38
CA THR A 226 26.87 -0.31 7.02
C THR A 226 26.22 -1.59 6.51
N ALA A 227 26.12 -2.63 7.34
CA ALA A 227 25.48 -3.89 6.99
C ALA A 227 23.98 -3.70 6.66
N SER A 228 23.25 -2.92 7.46
CA SER A 228 21.84 -2.62 7.22
C SER A 228 21.62 -1.79 5.95
N ALA A 229 22.46 -0.78 5.68
CA ALA A 229 22.39 0.00 4.45
C ALA A 229 22.71 -0.85 3.21
N VAL A 230 23.72 -1.72 3.29
CA VAL A 230 24.04 -2.68 2.21
C VAL A 230 22.88 -3.65 2.01
N LYS A 231 22.30 -4.22 3.07
CA LYS A 231 21.13 -5.10 3.00
C LYS A 231 19.93 -4.41 2.35
N MET A 232 19.69 -3.15 2.67
CA MET A 232 18.59 -2.35 2.13
C MET A 232 18.74 -2.08 0.62
N LEU A 233 19.96 -1.86 0.14
CA LEU A 233 20.28 -1.53 -1.24
C LEU A 233 20.76 -2.73 -2.08
N ALA A 234 20.96 -3.89 -1.48
CA ALA A 234 21.41 -5.08 -2.19
C ALA A 234 20.39 -5.53 -3.24
N PRO A 235 20.80 -5.72 -4.50
CA PRO A 235 19.96 -6.29 -5.54
C PRO A 235 19.34 -7.62 -5.08
N GLN A 236 18.06 -7.80 -5.26
CA GLN A 236 17.35 -8.99 -4.78
C GLN A 236 17.48 -10.22 -5.70
N GLY A 237 18.05 -10.04 -6.90
CA GLY A 237 18.15 -11.10 -7.89
C GLY A 237 16.79 -11.47 -8.52
N ALA A 238 16.68 -12.69 -9.03
CA ALA A 238 15.42 -13.21 -9.57
C ALA A 238 14.38 -13.49 -8.46
N PRO A 239 13.07 -13.57 -8.79
CA PRO A 239 12.07 -14.12 -7.90
C PRO A 239 12.46 -15.48 -7.35
N LEU A 240 12.03 -15.82 -6.14
CA LEU A 240 12.27 -17.15 -5.54
C LEU A 240 11.23 -18.15 -6.03
N SER A 241 10.03 -17.68 -6.35
CA SER A 241 9.01 -18.51 -6.98
C SER A 241 9.43 -18.91 -8.39
N PRO A 242 9.49 -20.20 -8.71
CA PRO A 242 9.82 -20.67 -10.06
C PRO A 242 8.68 -20.42 -11.07
N LEU A 243 7.44 -20.21 -10.61
CA LEU A 243 6.28 -19.91 -11.45
C LEU A 243 6.12 -18.41 -11.70
N MET A 244 6.24 -17.59 -10.65
CA MET A 244 5.90 -16.16 -10.68
C MET A 244 7.07 -15.29 -11.17
N THR A 245 7.65 -15.61 -12.33
CA THR A 245 8.83 -14.94 -12.88
C THR A 245 8.51 -13.79 -13.82
N GLY A 246 7.37 -13.85 -14.54
CA GLY A 246 6.94 -12.84 -15.49
C GLY A 246 6.57 -11.51 -14.83
N ARG A 247 6.70 -10.42 -15.60
CA ARG A 247 6.23 -9.09 -15.20
C ARG A 247 5.61 -8.38 -16.39
N SER A 248 4.43 -7.78 -16.19
CA SER A 248 3.71 -7.01 -17.20
C SER A 248 3.10 -5.74 -16.62
N LEU A 249 2.52 -4.92 -17.47
CA LEU A 249 1.76 -3.73 -17.06
C LEU A 249 0.32 -4.06 -16.70
N SER A 250 -0.16 -5.23 -17.05
CA SER A 250 -1.52 -5.67 -16.78
C SER A 250 -1.71 -6.07 -15.32
N VAL A 251 -2.93 -5.90 -14.83
CA VAL A 251 -3.35 -6.29 -13.50
C VAL A 251 -4.56 -7.19 -13.57
N LYS A 252 -4.70 -8.09 -12.60
CA LYS A 252 -5.91 -8.84 -12.35
C LYS A 252 -6.30 -8.72 -10.89
N PHE A 253 -7.54 -8.28 -10.63
CA PHE A 253 -8.06 -8.03 -9.31
C PHE A 253 -9.00 -9.14 -8.88
N THR A 254 -8.75 -9.68 -7.68
CA THR A 254 -9.65 -10.64 -7.04
C THR A 254 -9.85 -10.28 -5.56
N ILE A 255 -10.87 -10.86 -4.93
CA ILE A 255 -11.27 -10.48 -3.58
C ILE A 255 -11.48 -11.73 -2.71
N VAL A 256 -10.96 -11.69 -1.49
CA VAL A 256 -11.30 -12.64 -0.42
C VAL A 256 -11.88 -11.87 0.76
N GLU A 257 -12.95 -12.41 1.35
CA GLU A 257 -13.60 -11.83 2.51
C GLU A 257 -13.59 -12.81 3.69
N VAL A 258 -13.35 -12.24 4.90
CA VAL A 258 -13.28 -13.02 6.16
C VAL A 258 -13.87 -12.18 7.29
N PRO A 259 -14.60 -12.78 8.27
CA PRO A 259 -15.00 -12.07 9.48
C PRO A 259 -13.78 -11.66 10.33
N LEU A 260 -13.66 -10.38 10.65
CA LEU A 260 -12.56 -9.86 11.48
C LEU A 260 -12.48 -10.50 12.88
N PRO A 261 -13.62 -10.78 13.59
CA PRO A 261 -13.58 -11.46 14.87
C PRO A 261 -12.93 -12.84 14.81
N ASP A 262 -13.17 -13.59 13.71
CA ASP A 262 -12.64 -14.95 13.53
C ASP A 262 -11.11 -14.91 13.32
N LEU A 263 -10.62 -13.99 12.48
CA LEU A 263 -9.18 -13.81 12.28
C LEU A 263 -8.48 -13.34 13.56
N LYS A 264 -9.10 -12.42 14.31
CA LYS A 264 -8.60 -11.99 15.63
C LYS A 264 -8.61 -13.14 16.65
N ALA A 265 -9.60 -14.04 16.61
CA ALA A 265 -9.64 -15.21 17.49
C ALA A 265 -8.50 -16.19 17.18
N ALA A 266 -8.21 -16.43 15.90
CA ALA A 266 -7.08 -17.24 15.46
C ALA A 266 -5.74 -16.66 15.92
N ALA A 267 -5.53 -15.36 15.73
CA ALA A 267 -4.33 -14.67 16.17
C ALA A 267 -4.13 -14.80 17.71
N ARG A 268 -5.20 -14.62 18.50
CA ARG A 268 -5.14 -14.81 19.97
C ARG A 268 -4.85 -16.26 20.35
N ALA A 269 -5.50 -17.23 19.71
CA ALA A 269 -5.30 -18.65 20.00
C ALA A 269 -3.87 -19.12 19.74
N THR A 270 -3.17 -18.47 18.82
CA THR A 270 -1.77 -18.75 18.46
C THR A 270 -0.78 -17.77 19.10
N THR A 271 -1.22 -16.91 20.01
CA THR A 271 -0.38 -15.87 20.63
C THR A 271 0.38 -15.03 19.60
N SER A 272 -0.28 -14.75 18.49
CA SER A 272 0.28 -14.01 17.36
C SER A 272 -0.47 -12.69 17.12
N SER A 273 0.03 -11.88 16.17
CA SER A 273 -0.66 -10.69 15.70
C SER A 273 -1.55 -10.99 14.49
N LEU A 274 -2.48 -10.07 14.19
CA LEU A 274 -3.32 -10.16 12.99
C LEU A 274 -2.45 -10.21 11.71
N ASN A 275 -1.34 -9.48 11.66
CA ASN A 275 -0.41 -9.50 10.53
C ASN A 275 0.24 -10.88 10.35
N VAL A 276 0.64 -11.54 11.43
CA VAL A 276 1.20 -12.90 11.38
C VAL A 276 0.16 -13.90 10.88
N ALA A 277 -1.06 -13.85 11.41
CA ALA A 277 -2.17 -14.70 10.95
C ALA A 277 -2.51 -14.47 9.46
N PHE A 278 -2.53 -13.21 9.03
CA PHE A 278 -2.72 -12.84 7.63
C PHE A 278 -1.60 -13.41 6.75
N MET A 279 -0.34 -13.20 7.12
CA MET A 279 0.80 -13.71 6.36
C MET A 279 0.84 -15.23 6.29
N ALA A 280 0.46 -15.94 7.36
CA ALA A 280 0.37 -17.39 7.36
C ALA A 280 -0.66 -17.91 6.32
N ALA A 281 -1.76 -17.19 6.15
CA ALA A 281 -2.73 -17.51 5.09
C ALA A 281 -2.18 -17.21 3.69
N VAL A 282 -1.49 -16.08 3.50
CA VAL A 282 -0.85 -15.74 2.21
C VAL A 282 0.17 -16.81 1.82
N VAL A 283 1.08 -17.16 2.73
CA VAL A 283 2.11 -18.19 2.50
C VAL A 283 1.49 -19.54 2.19
N GLY A 284 0.47 -19.96 2.97
CA GLY A 284 -0.25 -21.22 2.74
C GLY A 284 -0.95 -21.26 1.38
N GLY A 285 -1.58 -20.14 0.99
CA GLY A 285 -2.25 -20.04 -0.31
C GLY A 285 -1.27 -20.12 -1.48
N LEU A 286 -0.12 -19.44 -1.38
CA LEU A 286 0.92 -19.50 -2.41
C LEU A 286 1.54 -20.89 -2.51
N ARG A 287 1.86 -21.53 -1.38
CA ARG A 287 2.35 -22.92 -1.37
C ARG A 287 1.38 -23.86 -2.08
N GLU A 288 0.09 -23.77 -1.73
CA GLU A 288 -0.94 -24.62 -2.35
C GLU A 288 -1.10 -24.35 -3.84
N TYR A 289 -1.06 -23.09 -4.27
CA TYR A 289 -1.10 -22.72 -5.69
C TYR A 289 0.06 -23.37 -6.48
N HIS A 290 1.28 -23.30 -5.94
CA HIS A 290 2.45 -23.95 -6.57
C HIS A 290 2.31 -25.48 -6.59
N ARG A 291 1.83 -26.08 -5.50
CA ARG A 291 1.61 -27.53 -5.41
C ARG A 291 0.59 -28.01 -6.44
N GLN A 292 -0.49 -27.25 -6.68
CA GLN A 292 -1.48 -27.56 -7.72
C GLN A 292 -0.89 -27.46 -9.14
N ALA A 293 0.05 -26.55 -9.34
CA ALA A 293 0.80 -26.45 -10.60
C ALA A 293 1.92 -27.50 -10.75
N GLY A 294 2.04 -28.45 -9.80
CA GLY A 294 3.08 -29.48 -9.83
C GLY A 294 4.49 -28.97 -9.54
N CYS A 295 4.60 -27.85 -8.85
CA CYS A 295 5.87 -27.18 -8.55
C CYS A 295 6.03 -27.01 -7.03
N GLU A 296 7.21 -27.32 -6.51
CA GLU A 296 7.53 -27.07 -5.11
C GLU A 296 7.98 -25.61 -4.92
N LEU A 297 7.52 -25.00 -3.84
CA LEU A 297 7.91 -23.67 -3.40
C LEU A 297 8.69 -23.80 -2.09
N GLU A 298 10.00 -23.60 -2.12
CA GLU A 298 10.84 -23.71 -0.91
C GLU A 298 10.75 -22.46 -0.04
N SER A 299 10.71 -21.30 -0.67
CA SER A 299 10.62 -20.01 0.02
C SER A 299 10.07 -18.91 -0.89
N ILE A 300 9.57 -17.84 -0.30
CA ILE A 300 9.11 -16.64 -1.00
C ILE A 300 9.80 -15.38 -0.48
N ARG A 301 10.01 -14.43 -1.36
CA ARG A 301 10.48 -13.10 -1.00
C ARG A 301 9.29 -12.16 -0.84
N VAL A 302 9.16 -11.63 0.37
CA VAL A 302 8.06 -10.74 0.75
C VAL A 302 8.54 -9.32 0.94
N ASN A 303 7.75 -8.36 0.47
CA ASN A 303 7.87 -6.94 0.81
C ASN A 303 6.63 -6.53 1.61
N MET A 304 6.83 -6.07 2.84
CA MET A 304 5.74 -5.62 3.71
C MET A 304 6.08 -4.23 4.27
N PRO A 305 5.20 -3.23 4.07
CA PRO A 305 5.41 -1.92 4.66
C PRO A 305 5.24 -1.99 6.19
N ILE A 306 6.23 -1.44 6.90
CA ILE A 306 6.18 -1.25 8.35
C ILE A 306 5.94 0.23 8.61
N SER A 307 4.87 0.56 9.35
CA SER A 307 4.60 1.95 9.73
C SER A 307 5.65 2.43 10.73
N VAL A 308 6.24 3.58 10.42
CA VAL A 308 7.13 4.33 11.33
C VAL A 308 6.45 5.61 11.83
N ARG A 309 5.13 5.70 11.69
CA ARG A 309 4.31 6.84 12.12
C ARG A 309 4.27 6.94 13.64
N THR A 310 4.45 8.15 14.16
CA THR A 310 4.29 8.51 15.56
C THR A 310 2.98 9.27 15.80
N GLU A 311 2.60 9.50 17.06
CA GLU A 311 1.40 10.26 17.42
C GLU A 311 1.46 11.73 17.00
N ASP A 312 2.67 12.28 16.84
CA ASP A 312 2.92 13.67 16.45
C ASP A 312 2.90 13.90 14.92
N ASP A 313 2.78 12.84 14.13
CA ASP A 313 2.78 12.96 12.67
C ASP A 313 1.42 13.39 12.11
N ASP A 314 1.43 14.37 11.20
CA ASP A 314 0.24 14.81 10.46
C ASP A 314 -0.41 13.64 9.69
N ALA A 315 -1.73 13.71 9.48
CA ALA A 315 -2.48 12.69 8.75
C ALA A 315 -2.05 12.54 7.26
N GLY A 316 -1.29 13.50 6.73
CA GLY A 316 -0.78 13.47 5.35
C GLY A 316 0.65 12.92 5.23
N GLY A 317 1.01 12.51 3.99
CA GLY A 317 2.35 12.00 3.66
C GLY A 317 2.53 10.51 3.96
N ASN A 318 3.62 9.96 3.41
CA ASN A 318 4.00 8.56 3.60
C ASN A 318 4.90 8.41 4.81
N ARG A 319 4.54 7.52 5.75
CA ARG A 319 5.28 7.22 6.97
C ARG A 319 5.42 5.71 7.15
N TRP A 320 6.01 5.05 6.17
CA TRP A 320 6.29 3.63 6.21
C TRP A 320 7.62 3.33 5.50
N VAL A 321 8.18 2.19 5.83
CA VAL A 321 9.43 1.69 5.26
C VAL A 321 9.18 0.28 4.72
N PRO A 322 9.65 -0.07 3.51
CA PRO A 322 9.54 -1.42 3.01
C PRO A 322 10.48 -2.35 3.77
N ALA A 323 9.93 -3.28 4.53
CA ALA A 323 10.68 -4.40 5.08
C ALA A 323 10.66 -5.56 4.07
N ARG A 324 11.83 -6.08 3.75
CA ARG A 324 12.01 -7.21 2.82
C ARG A 324 12.62 -8.38 3.55
N PHE A 325 11.98 -9.53 3.44
CA PHE A 325 12.41 -10.75 4.08
C PHE A 325 12.02 -11.98 3.27
N VAL A 326 12.67 -13.09 3.54
CA VAL A 326 12.39 -14.39 2.91
C VAL A 326 11.67 -15.26 3.93
N ILE A 327 10.61 -15.93 3.50
CA ILE A 327 9.79 -16.82 4.30
C ILE A 327 9.94 -18.23 3.74
N PRO A 328 10.35 -19.23 4.53
CA PRO A 328 10.23 -20.63 4.19
C PRO A 328 8.76 -21.03 4.01
N THR A 329 8.48 -21.96 3.12
CA THR A 329 7.10 -22.40 2.80
C THR A 329 6.85 -23.88 3.06
N ASP A 330 7.79 -24.54 3.75
CA ASP A 330 7.79 -25.97 4.05
C ASP A 330 6.76 -26.41 5.11
N ALA A 331 6.28 -25.48 5.96
CA ALA A 331 5.31 -25.75 7.00
C ALA A 331 3.99 -26.30 6.46
N ASP A 332 3.55 -27.46 6.97
CA ASP A 332 2.38 -28.18 6.45
C ASP A 332 1.05 -27.59 6.93
N ASP A 333 0.99 -27.12 8.17
CA ASP A 333 -0.27 -26.60 8.74
C ASP A 333 -0.18 -25.12 9.14
N ALA A 334 -1.35 -24.50 9.33
CA ALA A 334 -1.44 -23.07 9.62
C ALA A 334 -0.81 -22.68 10.98
N ALA A 335 -0.81 -23.56 11.98
CA ALA A 335 -0.22 -23.26 13.30
C ALA A 335 1.30 -23.30 13.23
N GLU A 336 1.85 -24.20 12.44
CA GLU A 336 3.28 -24.27 12.15
C GLU A 336 3.74 -23.04 11.39
N ARG A 337 3.06 -22.69 10.29
CA ARG A 337 3.33 -21.45 9.54
C ARG A 337 3.33 -20.21 10.43
N ILE A 338 2.38 -20.10 11.36
CA ILE A 338 2.32 -18.98 12.32
C ILE A 338 3.55 -18.98 13.24
N ARG A 339 3.97 -20.14 13.75
CA ARG A 339 5.16 -20.25 14.64
C ARG A 339 6.43 -19.80 13.92
N ASP A 340 6.60 -20.22 12.66
CA ASP A 340 7.79 -19.93 11.88
C ASP A 340 7.85 -18.46 11.44
N LEU A 341 6.69 -17.85 11.17
CA LEU A 341 6.57 -16.44 10.82
C LEU A 341 6.81 -15.47 11.98
N LEU A 342 6.54 -15.88 13.23
CA LEU A 342 6.67 -15.01 14.40
C LEU A 342 8.08 -14.41 14.55
N PRO A 343 9.18 -15.18 14.52
CA PRO A 343 10.53 -14.62 14.61
C PRO A 343 10.87 -13.75 13.40
N VAL A 344 10.52 -14.17 12.19
CA VAL A 344 10.82 -13.45 10.94
C VAL A 344 10.19 -12.06 10.93
N LEU A 345 8.89 -11.97 11.25
CA LEU A 345 8.19 -10.67 11.28
C LEU A 345 8.64 -9.78 12.44
N ARG A 346 9.01 -10.38 13.58
CA ARG A 346 9.55 -9.63 14.73
C ARG A 346 10.92 -9.04 14.40
N GLU A 347 11.81 -9.82 13.80
CA GLU A 347 13.12 -9.35 13.34
C GLU A 347 12.96 -8.23 12.32
N ALA A 348 12.08 -8.40 11.32
CA ALA A 348 11.81 -7.39 10.31
C ALA A 348 11.30 -6.06 10.91
N GLN A 349 10.49 -6.11 11.98
CA GLN A 349 10.01 -4.90 12.69
C GLN A 349 11.08 -4.22 13.54
N GLN A 350 12.09 -4.94 13.96
CA GLN A 350 13.19 -4.44 14.79
C GLN A 350 14.45 -4.10 14.00
N ASP A 351 14.42 -4.25 12.66
CA ASP A 351 15.59 -4.00 11.81
C ASP A 351 16.02 -2.53 11.93
N PRO A 352 17.28 -2.25 12.35
CA PRO A 352 17.82 -0.88 12.47
C PRO A 352 17.74 -0.08 11.16
N ALA A 353 17.70 -0.77 9.99
CA ALA A 353 17.55 -0.13 8.69
C ALA A 353 16.24 0.70 8.57
N LEU A 354 15.20 0.35 9.34
CA LEU A 354 13.94 1.10 9.34
C LEU A 354 14.12 2.53 9.82
N SER A 355 14.90 2.74 10.89
CA SER A 355 15.18 4.08 11.45
C SER A 355 16.04 4.96 10.54
N MET A 356 16.72 4.33 9.56
CA MET A 356 17.67 4.99 8.67
C MET A 356 17.14 5.24 7.26
N SER A 357 15.93 4.81 7.00
CA SER A 357 15.29 4.89 5.68
C SER A 357 15.28 6.31 5.11
N ASP A 358 15.05 7.33 5.93
CA ASP A 358 15.07 8.73 5.49
C ASP A 358 16.44 9.15 4.92
N ILE A 359 17.53 8.69 5.52
CA ILE A 359 18.88 8.97 5.03
C ILE A 359 19.10 8.29 3.68
N VAL A 360 18.70 7.03 3.55
CA VAL A 360 18.82 6.28 2.28
C VAL A 360 17.99 6.93 1.18
N TYR A 361 16.74 7.33 1.47
CA TYR A 361 15.90 8.01 0.47
C TYR A 361 16.46 9.38 0.08
N ARG A 362 17.03 10.15 1.00
CA ARG A 362 17.74 11.39 0.67
C ARG A 362 18.92 11.14 -0.26
N LEU A 363 19.73 10.13 0.00
CA LEU A 363 20.85 9.76 -0.88
C LEU A 363 20.34 9.34 -2.26
N LEU A 364 19.23 8.61 -2.35
CA LEU A 364 18.64 8.22 -3.62
C LEU A 364 18.12 9.42 -4.43
N THR A 365 17.70 10.51 -3.78
CA THR A 365 17.24 11.72 -4.51
C THR A 365 18.35 12.51 -5.17
N VAL A 366 19.62 12.34 -4.76
CA VAL A 366 20.76 13.02 -5.40
C VAL A 366 21.34 12.22 -6.57
N LEU A 367 20.92 10.97 -6.75
CA LEU A 367 21.32 10.16 -7.89
C LEU A 367 20.55 10.55 -9.16
N PRO A 368 21.17 10.42 -10.35
CA PRO A 368 20.45 10.58 -11.62
C PRO A 368 19.26 9.61 -11.69
N ARG A 369 18.11 10.09 -12.16
CA ARG A 369 16.86 9.29 -12.24
C ARG A 369 17.04 7.90 -12.88
N PRO A 370 17.77 7.73 -14.01
CA PRO A 370 17.96 6.40 -14.57
C PRO A 370 18.66 5.42 -13.61
N VAL A 371 19.60 5.92 -12.80
CA VAL A 371 20.32 5.12 -11.80
C VAL A 371 19.38 4.72 -10.67
N THR A 372 18.61 5.67 -10.15
CA THR A 372 17.61 5.40 -9.09
C THR A 372 16.54 4.42 -9.58
N THR A 373 16.05 4.58 -10.80
CA THR A 373 15.07 3.67 -11.42
C THR A 373 15.64 2.26 -11.60
N ALA A 374 16.86 2.12 -12.10
CA ALA A 374 17.52 0.82 -12.27
C ALA A 374 17.74 0.13 -10.92
N LEU A 375 18.18 0.87 -9.90
CA LEU A 375 18.35 0.36 -8.55
C LEU A 375 17.01 -0.08 -7.95
N ALA A 376 15.98 0.74 -8.00
CA ALA A 376 14.64 0.38 -7.53
C ALA A 376 14.09 -0.85 -8.26
N GLY A 377 14.29 -0.94 -9.58
CA GLY A 377 13.93 -2.11 -10.38
C GLY A 377 14.63 -3.37 -9.90
N SER A 378 15.93 -3.30 -9.61
CA SER A 378 16.69 -4.46 -9.08
C SER A 378 16.24 -4.90 -7.68
N LEU A 379 15.68 -3.97 -6.90
CA LEU A 379 15.18 -4.23 -5.56
C LEU A 379 13.75 -4.79 -5.56
N MET A 380 12.91 -4.39 -6.51
CA MET A 380 11.47 -4.66 -6.47
C MET A 380 11.04 -5.80 -7.40
N LYS A 381 11.66 -5.95 -8.58
CA LYS A 381 11.24 -6.98 -9.56
C LYS A 381 11.55 -8.42 -9.12
N GLY A 382 12.45 -8.60 -8.16
CA GLY A 382 12.73 -9.89 -7.52
C GLY A 382 11.80 -10.24 -6.35
N VAL A 383 10.82 -9.37 -6.02
CA VAL A 383 9.83 -9.64 -4.98
C VAL A 383 8.74 -10.55 -5.54
N ASP A 384 8.44 -11.65 -4.85
CA ASP A 384 7.34 -12.54 -5.21
C ASP A 384 6.01 -11.94 -4.78
N VAL A 385 5.92 -11.49 -3.53
CA VAL A 385 4.68 -10.96 -2.93
C VAL A 385 4.93 -9.68 -2.16
N ALA A 386 4.11 -8.68 -2.41
CA ALA A 386 3.93 -7.55 -1.51
C ALA A 386 2.66 -7.76 -0.66
N ALA A 387 2.70 -7.43 0.63
CA ALA A 387 1.57 -7.59 1.53
C ALA A 387 1.39 -6.34 2.38
N THR A 388 0.17 -5.81 2.45
CA THR A 388 -0.14 -4.61 3.22
C THR A 388 -1.36 -4.81 4.12
N ASN A 389 -1.40 -4.13 5.25
CA ASN A 389 -2.56 -4.11 6.14
C ASN A 389 -2.91 -2.66 6.50
N VAL A 390 -4.12 -2.25 6.15
CA VAL A 390 -4.64 -0.90 6.41
C VAL A 390 -5.94 -1.03 7.22
N PRO A 391 -6.00 -0.51 8.44
CA PRO A 391 -7.25 -0.47 9.19
C PRO A 391 -8.23 0.51 8.54
N GLY A 392 -9.43 0.04 8.22
CA GLY A 392 -10.54 0.85 7.76
C GLY A 392 -11.53 1.18 8.89
N PRO A 393 -12.66 1.86 8.60
CA PRO A 393 -13.66 2.22 9.58
C PRO A 393 -14.16 1.00 10.38
N PRO A 394 -14.13 1.07 11.74
CA PRO A 394 -14.58 -0.06 12.55
C PRO A 394 -16.11 -0.22 12.60
N VAL A 395 -16.84 0.77 12.12
CA VAL A 395 -18.30 0.86 12.08
C VAL A 395 -18.79 0.97 10.64
N GLU A 396 -20.08 0.72 10.43
CA GLU A 396 -20.73 0.96 9.16
C GLU A 396 -20.73 2.46 8.84
N VAL A 397 -20.37 2.80 7.59
CA VAL A 397 -20.38 4.17 7.10
C VAL A 397 -21.25 4.30 5.84
N TYR A 398 -21.64 5.52 5.57
CA TYR A 398 -22.52 5.87 4.44
C TYR A 398 -21.80 6.92 3.59
N MET A 399 -21.96 6.83 2.28
CA MET A 399 -21.47 7.82 1.32
C MET A 399 -22.66 8.45 0.62
N ALA A 400 -22.92 9.72 0.90
CA ALA A 400 -24.00 10.47 0.27
C ALA A 400 -25.34 9.72 0.27
N GLY A 401 -25.77 9.19 1.43
CA GLY A 401 -27.00 8.44 1.60
C GLY A 401 -26.96 6.95 1.28
N ALA A 402 -25.94 6.46 0.61
CA ALA A 402 -25.75 5.05 0.32
C ALA A 402 -24.84 4.37 1.36
N LYS A 403 -25.23 3.17 1.85
CA LYS A 403 -24.42 2.40 2.80
C LYS A 403 -23.22 1.76 2.08
N VAL A 404 -22.03 1.92 2.62
CA VAL A 404 -20.87 1.16 2.16
C VAL A 404 -21.01 -0.28 2.64
N THR A 405 -21.08 -1.23 1.73
CA THR A 405 -21.22 -2.66 2.04
C THR A 405 -19.91 -3.42 1.95
N MET A 406 -18.94 -2.90 1.19
CA MET A 406 -17.62 -3.48 1.01
C MET A 406 -16.61 -2.34 0.78
N LEU A 407 -15.39 -2.51 1.31
CA LEU A 407 -14.27 -1.59 1.09
C LEU A 407 -13.00 -2.41 0.87
N VAL A 408 -12.50 -2.41 -0.38
CA VAL A 408 -11.39 -3.28 -0.80
C VAL A 408 -10.23 -2.46 -1.33
N PRO A 409 -9.01 -2.63 -0.78
CA PRO A 409 -7.81 -1.97 -1.26
C PRO A 409 -7.10 -2.86 -2.29
N PHE A 410 -6.65 -2.28 -3.39
CA PHE A 410 -5.69 -2.89 -4.32
C PHE A 410 -4.44 -2.03 -4.32
N ALA A 411 -3.43 -2.49 -3.59
CA ALA A 411 -2.15 -1.81 -3.52
C ALA A 411 -1.32 -2.06 -4.79
N PRO A 412 -0.37 -1.18 -5.13
CA PRO A 412 0.43 -1.31 -6.35
C PRO A 412 1.30 -2.56 -6.32
N LYS A 413 1.47 -3.23 -7.45
CA LYS A 413 2.45 -4.32 -7.60
C LYS A 413 3.87 -3.79 -7.42
N ALA A 414 4.17 -2.64 -7.98
CA ALA A 414 5.47 -1.96 -7.90
C ALA A 414 6.65 -2.93 -8.18
N GLY A 415 6.50 -3.80 -9.20
CA GLY A 415 7.49 -4.79 -9.60
C GLY A 415 7.33 -6.18 -8.97
N ALA A 416 6.50 -6.37 -7.94
CA ALA A 416 6.17 -7.69 -7.41
C ALA A 416 5.22 -8.46 -8.35
N ALA A 417 5.19 -9.78 -8.24
CA ALA A 417 4.25 -10.61 -8.99
C ALA A 417 2.81 -10.47 -8.48
N VAL A 418 2.66 -10.37 -7.17
CA VAL A 418 1.36 -10.24 -6.49
C VAL A 418 1.46 -9.19 -5.39
N ASN A 419 0.42 -8.39 -5.22
CA ASN A 419 0.23 -7.59 -4.01
C ASN A 419 -1.10 -7.97 -3.35
N ILE A 420 -1.08 -8.26 -2.06
CA ILE A 420 -2.26 -8.59 -1.27
C ILE A 420 -2.47 -7.52 -0.21
N GLY A 421 -3.47 -6.67 -0.42
CA GLY A 421 -3.87 -5.64 0.53
C GLY A 421 -5.00 -6.13 1.43
N LEU A 422 -4.80 -6.05 2.75
CA LEU A 422 -5.84 -6.31 3.74
C LEU A 422 -6.44 -4.99 4.22
N MET A 423 -7.77 -4.90 4.24
CA MET A 423 -8.48 -3.80 4.91
C MET A 423 -9.58 -4.34 5.80
N SER A 424 -9.63 -3.86 7.05
CA SER A 424 -10.74 -4.14 7.95
C SER A 424 -11.84 -3.10 7.77
N TYR A 425 -13.11 -3.52 7.69
CA TYR A 425 -14.25 -2.63 7.60
C TYR A 425 -15.47 -3.24 8.30
N ALA A 426 -16.09 -2.52 9.23
CA ALA A 426 -17.35 -2.89 9.89
C ALA A 426 -17.41 -4.37 10.36
N GLY A 427 -16.35 -4.83 11.02
CA GLY A 427 -16.27 -6.21 11.53
C GLY A 427 -15.91 -7.27 10.49
N ARG A 428 -15.57 -6.89 9.26
CA ARG A 428 -15.13 -7.76 8.17
C ARG A 428 -13.69 -7.40 7.78
N VAL A 429 -13.03 -8.32 7.12
CA VAL A 429 -11.72 -8.14 6.48
C VAL A 429 -11.90 -8.41 5.00
N PHE A 430 -11.41 -7.52 4.17
CA PHE A 430 -11.36 -7.68 2.73
C PHE A 430 -9.90 -7.74 2.29
N LEU A 431 -9.55 -8.79 1.55
CA LEU A 431 -8.27 -8.92 0.87
C LEU A 431 -8.48 -8.53 -0.58
N GLY A 432 -7.82 -7.46 -1.02
CA GLY A 432 -7.68 -7.15 -2.44
C GLY A 432 -6.40 -7.77 -2.97
N ILE A 433 -6.50 -8.72 -3.88
CA ILE A 433 -5.37 -9.40 -4.51
C ILE A 433 -5.15 -8.78 -5.89
N ASN A 434 -3.99 -8.18 -6.09
CA ASN A 434 -3.56 -7.57 -7.35
C ASN A 434 -2.46 -8.44 -7.96
N CYS A 435 -2.81 -9.27 -8.93
CA CYS A 435 -1.90 -10.18 -9.62
C CYS A 435 -1.36 -9.57 -10.92
N ASP A 436 -0.13 -9.92 -11.26
CA ASP A 436 0.41 -9.76 -12.61
C ASP A 436 0.06 -11.01 -13.44
N PRO A 437 -0.77 -10.91 -14.49
CA PRO A 437 -1.15 -12.08 -15.29
C PRO A 437 0.02 -12.70 -16.08
N ALA A 438 1.16 -12.02 -16.19
CA ALA A 438 2.38 -12.62 -16.73
C ALA A 438 3.15 -13.46 -15.69
N ALA A 439 2.80 -13.32 -14.41
CA ALA A 439 3.40 -14.08 -13.31
C ALA A 439 2.47 -15.13 -12.72
N VAL A 440 1.17 -14.93 -12.80
CA VAL A 440 0.12 -15.78 -12.23
C VAL A 440 -0.83 -16.15 -13.37
N ASP A 441 -0.69 -17.33 -13.92
CA ASP A 441 -1.48 -17.80 -15.07
C ASP A 441 -2.97 -17.93 -14.74
N ASP A 442 -3.30 -18.32 -13.50
CA ASP A 442 -4.67 -18.45 -13.00
C ASP A 442 -4.85 -17.68 -11.68
N PRO A 443 -5.22 -16.39 -11.75
CA PRO A 443 -5.48 -15.57 -10.57
C PRO A 443 -6.65 -16.06 -9.72
N ASP A 444 -7.66 -16.71 -10.33
CA ASP A 444 -8.81 -17.23 -9.61
C ASP A 444 -8.40 -18.46 -8.78
N ALA A 445 -7.61 -19.37 -9.34
CA ALA A 445 -7.04 -20.51 -8.60
C ALA A 445 -6.15 -20.04 -7.44
N LEU A 446 -5.30 -19.02 -7.64
CA LEU A 446 -4.52 -18.43 -6.54
C LEU A 446 -5.44 -17.87 -5.45
N THR A 447 -6.50 -17.20 -5.83
CA THR A 447 -7.48 -16.63 -4.89
C THR A 447 -8.18 -17.71 -4.09
N ASP A 448 -8.56 -18.83 -4.72
CA ASP A 448 -9.17 -19.97 -4.04
C ASP A 448 -8.20 -20.63 -3.06
N CYS A 449 -6.92 -20.75 -3.42
CA CYS A 449 -5.87 -21.23 -2.52
C CYS A 449 -5.69 -20.29 -1.31
N VAL A 450 -5.65 -18.98 -1.51
CA VAL A 450 -5.56 -18.00 -0.42
C VAL A 450 -6.81 -18.06 0.46
N ARG A 451 -8.00 -18.21 -0.13
CA ARG A 451 -9.26 -18.34 0.61
C ARG A 451 -9.27 -19.61 1.48
N ALA A 452 -8.82 -20.74 0.94
CA ALA A 452 -8.71 -21.98 1.67
C ALA A 452 -7.71 -21.89 2.83
N ALA A 453 -6.52 -21.34 2.59
CA ALA A 453 -5.51 -21.12 3.62
C ALA A 453 -5.98 -20.14 4.71
N MET A 454 -6.76 -19.11 4.35
CA MET A 454 -7.37 -18.21 5.30
C MET A 454 -8.40 -18.94 6.18
N ALA A 455 -9.18 -19.86 5.60
CA ALA A 455 -10.12 -20.68 6.36
C ALA A 455 -9.40 -21.62 7.33
N GLU A 456 -8.24 -22.18 6.97
CA GLU A 456 -7.39 -22.95 7.89
C GLU A 456 -6.92 -22.11 9.08
N VAL A 457 -6.40 -20.93 8.81
CA VAL A 457 -5.95 -20.00 9.88
C VAL A 457 -7.11 -19.64 10.81
N VAL A 458 -8.26 -19.28 10.27
CA VAL A 458 -9.47 -18.96 11.05
C VAL A 458 -9.94 -20.15 11.89
N ALA A 459 -9.77 -21.37 11.39
CA ALA A 459 -10.16 -22.58 12.16
C ALA A 459 -9.37 -22.74 13.47
N LEU A 460 -8.16 -22.21 13.59
CA LEU A 460 -7.35 -22.24 14.81
C LEU A 460 -7.99 -21.46 15.97
N GLY A 461 -8.82 -20.45 15.67
CA GLY A 461 -9.56 -19.68 16.66
C GLY A 461 -10.86 -20.35 17.16
N LYS A 462 -11.28 -21.45 16.55
CA LYS A 462 -12.51 -22.15 16.90
C LYS A 462 -12.23 -23.21 17.96
N PRO A 463 -13.14 -23.40 18.95
CA PRO A 463 -12.97 -24.47 19.92
C PRO A 463 -12.95 -25.82 19.21
N PRO A 464 -12.14 -26.80 19.66
CA PRO A 464 -12.07 -28.11 19.06
C PRO A 464 -13.46 -28.75 19.05
N LYS A 465 -13.89 -29.26 17.89
CA LYS A 465 -15.16 -30.00 17.79
C LYS A 465 -15.14 -31.14 18.80
N PRO A 466 -16.20 -31.31 19.63
CA PRO A 466 -16.25 -32.41 20.56
C PRO A 466 -16.08 -33.72 19.78
N ARG A 467 -15.08 -34.50 20.18
CA ARG A 467 -14.87 -35.86 19.64
C ARG A 467 -16.16 -36.63 19.85
N LYS A 468 -16.82 -37.09 18.79
CA LYS A 468 -17.93 -38.03 18.87
C LYS A 468 -17.44 -39.20 19.73
N ALA A 469 -18.02 -39.34 20.92
CA ALA A 469 -17.75 -40.47 21.77
C ALA A 469 -18.02 -41.77 20.98
N THR A 470 -16.98 -42.53 20.71
CA THR A 470 -17.13 -43.89 20.14
C THR A 470 -17.93 -44.70 21.12
N ARG A 471 -19.18 -44.99 20.84
CA ARG A 471 -20.00 -45.94 21.62
C ARG A 471 -19.22 -47.24 21.72
N ARG A 472 -18.73 -47.56 22.91
CA ARG A 472 -18.23 -48.91 23.19
C ARG A 472 -19.38 -49.91 22.93
N PRO A 473 -19.13 -50.96 22.14
CA PRO A 473 -20.14 -52.00 21.99
C PRO A 473 -20.44 -52.61 23.37
N ALA A 474 -21.74 -52.71 23.69
CA ALA A 474 -22.21 -53.38 24.89
C ALA A 474 -21.74 -54.87 24.86
N LYS A 475 -20.97 -55.26 25.88
CA LYS A 475 -20.68 -56.68 26.07
C LYS A 475 -21.99 -57.34 26.47
N HIS A 476 -22.58 -58.15 25.56
CA HIS A 476 -23.59 -59.09 25.97
C HIS A 476 -22.96 -60.17 26.89
N ARG A 477 -23.54 -60.30 28.04
CA ARG A 477 -23.38 -61.49 28.93
C ARG A 477 -24.36 -62.54 28.52
#